data_010a8b5fd69b9b5a1a55337c591f8b78
#
_entry.id   010a8b5fd69b9b5a1a55337c591f8b78
#
_cell.length_a   1.000
_cell.length_b   1.000
_cell.length_c   1.000
_cell.angle_alpha   90.00
_cell.angle_beta   90.00
_cell.angle_gamma   90.00
#
_symmetry.space_group_name_H-M   'P 1'
#
loop_
_entity.id
_entity.type
_entity.pdbx_description
1 polymer ?
#
loop_
_entity_poly.entity_id
_entity_poly.type
_entity_poly.pdbx_seq_one_letter_code
_entity_poly.pdbx_strand_id
1 'polypeptide(L)' 'MQYYELDVRDSGYIIRNEPWIRGRRDTERLVVGSNGDIYYTPNHYKDFVLLRRS' A
#
# COMPACT_ATOMS: atom_id res chain seq x y z
N MET A 1 5.66 -10.64 13.51
CA MET A 1 4.75 -9.70 12.83
C MET A 1 4.37 -10.25 11.47
N GLN A 2 3.13 -10.12 11.08
CA GLN A 2 2.66 -10.57 9.78
C GLN A 2 2.36 -9.39 8.87
N TYR A 3 2.48 -9.62 7.57
CA TYR A 3 2.14 -8.62 6.55
C TYR A 3 1.05 -9.16 5.64
N TYR A 4 0.13 -8.28 5.25
CA TYR A 4 -0.96 -8.60 4.35
C TYR A 4 -0.84 -7.77 3.09
N GLU A 5 -1.11 -8.39 1.94
CA GLU A 5 -1.11 -7.71 0.65
C GLU A 5 -2.53 -7.26 0.32
N LEU A 6 -2.67 -6.04 -0.17
CA LEU A 6 -3.95 -5.49 -0.61
C LEU A 6 -3.80 -4.86 -1.98
N ASP A 7 -4.85 -4.94 -2.78
CA ASP A 7 -4.92 -4.19 -4.03
C ASP A 7 -5.10 -2.71 -3.69
N VAL A 8 -4.30 -1.86 -4.34
CA VAL A 8 -4.36 -0.42 -4.12
C VAL A 8 -5.77 0.15 -4.39
N ARG A 9 -6.44 -0.35 -5.43
CA ARG A 9 -7.76 0.14 -5.82
C ARG A 9 -8.86 -0.13 -4.79
N ASP A 10 -8.68 -1.16 -3.99
CA ASP A 10 -9.68 -1.58 -3.01
C ASP A 10 -9.46 -0.94 -1.64
N SER A 11 -8.40 -0.15 -1.49
CA SER A 11 -8.05 0.41 -0.20
C SER A 11 -8.74 1.75 0.05
N GLY A 12 -9.64 1.78 1.02
CA GLY A 12 -10.25 3.03 1.47
C GLY A 12 -9.23 4.00 2.07
N TYR A 13 -8.14 3.49 2.65
CA TYR A 13 -7.07 4.33 3.16
C TYR A 13 -6.43 5.14 2.04
N ILE A 14 -6.12 4.50 0.91
CA ILE A 14 -5.51 5.17 -0.24
C ILE A 14 -6.43 6.25 -0.80
N ILE A 15 -7.70 5.94 -0.96
CA ILE A 15 -8.67 6.87 -1.51
C ILE A 15 -8.76 8.13 -0.65
N ARG A 16 -8.74 7.98 0.67
CA ARG A 16 -8.92 9.09 1.60
C ARG A 16 -7.64 9.85 1.91
N ASN A 17 -6.51 9.16 1.99
CA ASN A 17 -5.29 9.74 2.53
C ASN A 17 -4.16 9.89 1.50
N GLU A 18 -4.16 9.08 0.45
CA GLU A 18 -3.11 9.06 -0.55
C GLU A 18 -3.69 9.11 -1.98
N PRO A 19 -4.45 10.15 -2.32
CA PRO A 19 -5.14 10.20 -3.61
C PRO A 19 -4.21 10.29 -4.83
N TRP A 20 -2.93 10.58 -4.59
CA TRP A 20 -1.92 10.56 -5.66
C TRP A 20 -1.62 9.15 -6.16
N ILE A 21 -1.95 8.13 -5.37
CA ILE A 21 -1.81 6.73 -5.78
C ILE A 21 -3.10 6.31 -6.48
N ARG A 22 -3.03 6.18 -7.79
CA ARG A 22 -4.22 5.94 -8.61
C ARG A 22 -4.55 4.48 -8.84
N GLY A 23 -3.63 3.58 -8.54
CA GLY A 23 -3.85 2.14 -8.73
C GLY A 23 -4.01 1.74 -10.18
N ARG A 24 -3.32 2.41 -11.10
CA ARG A 24 -3.46 2.17 -12.54
C ARG A 24 -2.61 1.04 -13.06
N ARG A 25 -1.59 0.63 -12.30
CA ARG A 25 -0.64 -0.39 -12.73
C ARG A 25 -0.88 -1.68 -11.93
N ASP A 26 -0.83 -2.80 -12.63
CA ASP A 26 -0.97 -4.10 -11.98
C ASP A 26 0.19 -4.43 -11.03
N THR A 27 1.30 -3.72 -11.17
CA THR A 27 2.47 -3.90 -10.30
C THR A 27 2.34 -3.19 -8.96
N GLU A 28 1.34 -2.35 -8.79
CA GLU A 28 1.13 -1.61 -7.54
C GLU A 28 0.47 -2.48 -6.49
N ARG A 29 1.00 -2.44 -5.27
CA ARG A 29 0.46 -3.20 -4.14
C ARG A 29 0.57 -2.41 -2.86
N LEU A 30 -0.31 -2.71 -1.91
CA LEU A 30 -0.18 -2.26 -0.53
C LEU A 30 0.23 -3.43 0.34
N VAL A 31 1.11 -3.17 1.28
CA VAL A 31 1.51 -4.14 2.29
C VAL A 31 1.19 -3.56 3.66
N VAL A 32 0.34 -4.24 4.39
CA VAL A 32 -0.10 -3.81 5.71
C VAL A 32 0.48 -4.74 6.76
N GLY A 33 1.21 -4.20 7.70
CA GLY A 33 1.73 -4.96 8.83
C GLY A 33 0.68 -5.15 9.91
N SER A 34 0.78 -6.24 10.66
CA SER A 34 -0.14 -6.54 11.76
C SER A 34 -0.09 -5.49 12.87
N ASN A 35 0.97 -4.69 12.91
CA ASN A 35 1.10 -3.56 13.84
C ASN A 35 0.47 -2.26 13.34
N GLY A 36 -0.07 -2.26 12.12
CA GLY A 36 -0.70 -1.09 11.54
C GLY A 36 0.15 -0.28 10.56
N ASP A 37 1.39 -0.67 10.31
CA ASP A 37 2.21 -0.02 9.30
C ASP A 37 1.64 -0.28 7.90
N ILE A 38 1.68 0.75 7.06
CA ILE A 38 1.20 0.64 5.68
C ILE A 38 2.30 1.07 4.72
N TYR A 39 2.65 0.19 3.80
CA TYR A 39 3.64 0.43 2.75
C TYR A 39 3.00 0.33 1.39
N TYR A 40 3.51 1.11 0.47
CA TYR A 40 3.12 1.09 -0.93
C TYR A 40 4.30 0.66 -1.79
N THR A 41 4.07 -0.22 -2.75
CA THR A 41 5.07 -0.55 -3.76
C THR A 41 4.49 -0.32 -5.15
N PRO A 42 5.17 0.47 -6.01
CA PRO A 42 4.71 0.68 -7.38
C PRO A 42 5.22 -0.38 -8.37
N ASN A 43 6.18 -1.21 -7.97
CA ASN A 43 6.93 -2.06 -8.89
C ASN A 43 7.05 -3.50 -8.41
N HIS A 44 5.99 -4.02 -7.82
CA HIS A 44 5.88 -5.41 -7.39
C HIS A 44 7.01 -5.82 -6.43
N TYR A 45 7.12 -5.06 -5.32
CA TYR A 45 8.00 -5.36 -4.18
C TYR A 45 9.48 -5.07 -4.40
N LYS A 46 9.86 -4.34 -5.44
CA LYS A 46 11.24 -3.91 -5.63
C LYS A 46 11.59 -2.72 -4.75
N ASP A 47 10.67 -1.77 -4.64
CA ASP A 47 10.81 -0.60 -3.78
C ASP A 47 9.57 -0.42 -2.92
N PHE A 48 9.73 0.22 -1.76
CA PHE A 48 8.62 0.48 -0.85
C PHE A 48 8.63 1.92 -0.38
N VAL A 49 7.42 2.47 -0.24
CA VAL A 49 7.20 3.78 0.36
C VAL A 49 6.37 3.59 1.62
N LEU A 50 6.88 4.06 2.75
CA LEU A 50 6.13 4.02 4.01
C LEU A 50 5.05 5.10 3.96
N LEU A 51 3.77 4.68 4.00
CA LEU A 51 2.64 5.61 3.99
C LEU A 51 2.15 5.92 5.39
N ARG A 52 2.16 4.96 6.27
CA ARG A 52 1.71 5.13 7.65
C ARG A 52 2.55 4.29 8.59
N ARG A 53 3.00 4.90 9.66
CA ARG A 53 3.74 4.24 10.72
C ARG A 53 2.84 4.12 11.96
N SER A 54 2.76 2.91 12.47
CA SER A 54 1.95 2.68 13.69
C SER A 54 2.61 3.22 14.95
#